data_0f6c9b86c30576df9d0b869e273152d7
#
_entry.id   0f6c9b86c30576df9d0b869e273152d7
#
_cell.length_a   1.000
_cell.length_b   1.000
_cell.length_c   1.000
_cell.angle_alpha   90.00
_cell.angle_beta   90.00
_cell.angle_gamma   90.00
#
_symmetry.space_group_name_H-M   'P 1'
#
loop_
_entity.id
_entity.type
_entity.pdbx_description
1 polymer ?
#
loop_
_entity_poly.entity_id
_entity_poly.type
_entity_poly.pdbx_seq_one_letter_code
_entity_poly.pdbx_strand_id
1 'polypeptide(L)'
;MKHTHKYLVLTIPIFLVFLLALGCQEKEEKKVVLIHSFEQKKDTYPIFNETLKRTFDKQKVNPEIHTFYLDCEQYLDSAEIARMYNYIDSIKEIKPDIILVNDDQACYSLLACGHPYLKEIPIVFAGVNYPNWSLLKKYPNVTGLP
;
A
#
# COMPACT_ATOMS: atom_id res chain seq x y z
N MET A 1 -26.44 -15.85 55.98
CA MET A 1 -25.99 -14.71 55.13
C MET A 1 -24.46 -14.52 55.04
N LYS A 2 -23.63 -15.58 55.00
CA LYS A 2 -22.16 -15.48 54.96
C LYS A 2 -21.51 -16.06 53.68
N HIS A 3 -22.29 -16.65 52.76
CA HIS A 3 -21.74 -17.29 51.56
C HIS A 3 -21.74 -16.41 50.29
N THR A 4 -22.52 -15.35 50.21
CA THR A 4 -22.65 -14.47 49.03
C THR A 4 -21.45 -13.55 48.83
N HIS A 5 -20.73 -13.17 49.90
CA HIS A 5 -19.55 -12.28 49.75
C HIS A 5 -18.31 -12.97 49.19
N LYS A 6 -18.17 -14.31 49.32
CA LYS A 6 -16.98 -15.01 48.77
C LYS A 6 -16.98 -15.08 47.24
N TYR A 7 -18.13 -15.20 46.63
CA TYR A 7 -18.21 -15.26 45.14
C TYR A 7 -18.09 -13.90 44.50
N LEU A 8 -18.50 -12.83 45.18
CA LEU A 8 -18.37 -11.45 44.67
C LEU A 8 -16.92 -11.02 44.59
N VAL A 9 -16.06 -11.40 45.53
CA VAL A 9 -14.63 -11.05 45.57
C VAL A 9 -13.83 -11.80 44.50
N LEU A 10 -14.28 -12.99 44.07
CA LEU A 10 -13.60 -13.81 43.07
C LEU A 10 -13.97 -13.42 41.63
N THR A 11 -15.17 -12.87 41.41
CA THR A 11 -15.66 -12.51 40.07
C THR A 11 -15.08 -11.16 39.57
N ILE A 12 -14.75 -10.23 40.46
CA ILE A 12 -14.19 -8.93 40.12
C ILE A 12 -12.81 -9.07 39.44
N PRO A 13 -11.81 -9.83 39.93
CA PRO A 13 -10.53 -9.97 39.29
C PRO A 13 -10.63 -10.69 37.92
N ILE A 14 -11.54 -11.65 37.78
CA ILE A 14 -11.74 -12.36 36.49
C ILE A 14 -12.30 -11.41 35.43
N PHE A 15 -13.24 -10.54 35.78
CA PHE A 15 -13.81 -9.54 34.86
C PHE A 15 -12.81 -8.48 34.51
N LEU A 16 -11.93 -8.06 35.43
CA LEU A 16 -10.86 -7.11 35.19
C LEU A 16 -9.78 -7.64 34.20
N VAL A 17 -9.42 -8.93 34.36
CA VAL A 17 -8.49 -9.62 33.43
C VAL A 17 -9.08 -9.73 32.04
N PHE A 18 -10.39 -9.98 31.91
CA PHE A 18 -11.10 -10.08 30.65
C PHE A 18 -11.16 -8.70 29.93
N LEU A 19 -11.35 -7.60 30.68
CA LEU A 19 -11.31 -6.23 30.15
C LEU A 19 -9.91 -5.83 29.66
N LEU A 20 -8.85 -6.28 30.34
CA LEU A 20 -7.46 -6.04 29.92
C LEU A 20 -7.09 -6.82 28.64
N ALA A 21 -7.66 -8.01 28.45
CA ALA A 21 -7.45 -8.81 27.24
C ALA A 21 -8.14 -8.22 25.99
N LEU A 22 -9.20 -7.45 26.16
CA LEU A 22 -9.90 -6.77 25.05
C LEU A 22 -9.23 -5.46 24.62
N GLY A 23 -8.27 -4.94 25.39
CA GLY A 23 -7.62 -3.65 25.13
C GLY A 23 -6.42 -3.69 24.18
N CYS A 24 -5.89 -4.85 23.83
CA CYS A 24 -4.76 -5.00 22.93
C CYS A 24 -5.25 -5.37 21.52
N GLN A 25 -5.94 -4.45 20.82
CA GLN A 25 -6.02 -4.53 19.38
C GLN A 25 -4.65 -4.11 18.85
N GLU A 26 -3.85 -5.09 18.44
CA GLU A 26 -2.64 -4.84 17.66
C GLU A 26 -3.08 -4.04 16.42
N LYS A 27 -2.63 -2.79 16.33
CA LYS A 27 -2.96 -1.94 15.19
C LYS A 27 -2.27 -2.57 13.98
N GLU A 28 -3.06 -3.19 13.10
CA GLU A 28 -2.57 -3.81 11.89
C GLU A 28 -1.71 -2.80 11.12
N GLU A 29 -0.44 -3.15 10.90
CA GLU A 29 0.51 -2.29 10.21
C GLU A 29 0.07 -2.17 8.75
N LYS A 30 -0.13 -0.92 8.29
CA LYS A 30 -0.53 -0.66 6.92
C LYS A 30 0.63 -0.91 5.97
N LYS A 31 0.37 -1.57 4.86
CA LYS A 31 1.35 -1.86 3.83
C LYS A 31 1.11 -1.04 2.58
N VAL A 32 2.14 -0.34 2.16
CA VAL A 32 2.12 0.48 0.95
C VAL A 32 3.12 -0.08 -0.04
N VAL A 33 2.69 -0.32 -1.25
CA VAL A 33 3.60 -0.60 -2.36
C VAL A 33 3.81 0.68 -3.16
N LEU A 34 5.07 1.01 -3.42
CA LEU A 34 5.48 2.14 -4.24
C LEU A 34 6.19 1.61 -5.49
N ILE A 35 5.71 2.02 -6.67
CA ILE A 35 6.31 1.63 -7.96
C ILE A 35 6.83 2.88 -8.66
N HIS A 36 8.11 2.87 -8.97
CA HIS A 36 8.78 3.93 -9.73
C HIS A 36 9.08 3.49 -11.17
N SER A 37 9.06 4.45 -12.10
CA SER A 37 9.34 4.21 -13.52
C SER A 37 10.81 3.87 -13.80
N PHE A 38 11.72 4.59 -13.17
CA PHE A 38 13.17 4.53 -13.48
C PHE A 38 13.90 3.64 -12.46
N GLU A 39 15.23 3.58 -12.63
CA GLU A 39 16.12 2.87 -11.71
C GLU A 39 16.13 3.47 -10.30
N GLN A 40 16.57 2.68 -9.32
CA GLN A 40 16.61 3.09 -7.91
C GLN A 40 17.46 4.35 -7.65
N LYS A 41 18.50 4.58 -8.48
CA LYS A 41 19.45 5.68 -8.31
C LYS A 41 18.99 7.00 -8.96
N LYS A 42 17.76 7.07 -9.47
CA LYS A 42 17.22 8.32 -10.05
C LYS A 42 17.22 9.45 -9.02
N ASP A 43 17.83 10.55 -9.32
CA ASP A 43 18.09 11.68 -8.41
C ASP A 43 16.84 12.28 -7.76
N THR A 44 15.68 12.17 -8.43
CA THR A 44 14.40 12.71 -7.92
C THR A 44 13.74 11.83 -6.85
N TYR A 45 14.05 10.54 -6.80
CA TYR A 45 13.37 9.59 -5.91
C TYR A 45 13.67 9.78 -4.42
N PRO A 46 14.89 10.13 -3.99
CA PRO A 46 15.14 10.44 -2.59
C PRO A 46 14.22 11.54 -2.07
N ILE A 47 14.03 12.61 -2.85
CA ILE A 47 13.17 13.74 -2.48
C ILE A 47 11.70 13.31 -2.41
N PHE A 48 11.24 12.51 -3.39
CA PHE A 48 9.88 11.98 -3.41
C PHE A 48 9.63 11.09 -2.18
N ASN A 49 10.52 10.13 -1.93
CA ASN A 49 10.39 9.16 -0.84
C ASN A 49 10.42 9.85 0.55
N GLU A 50 11.31 10.83 0.72
CA GLU A 50 11.37 11.64 1.95
C GLU A 50 10.08 12.45 2.15
N THR A 51 9.55 13.05 1.07
CA THR A 51 8.31 13.82 1.13
C THR A 51 7.12 12.92 1.48
N LEU A 52 7.05 11.72 0.88
CA LEU A 52 6.03 10.73 1.18
C LEU A 52 6.09 10.30 2.65
N LYS A 53 7.29 9.93 3.15
CA LYS A 53 7.50 9.56 4.54
C LYS A 53 7.08 10.69 5.49
N ARG A 54 7.55 11.90 5.25
CA ARG A 54 7.19 13.08 6.06
C ARG A 54 5.67 13.33 6.07
N THR A 55 4.98 13.01 4.98
CA THR A 55 3.52 13.15 4.89
C THR A 55 2.82 12.11 5.75
N PHE A 56 3.28 10.87 5.74
CA PHE A 56 2.78 9.83 6.63
C PHE A 56 3.02 10.16 8.10
N ASP A 57 4.21 10.65 8.44
CA ASP A 57 4.55 11.07 9.81
C ASP A 57 3.62 12.17 10.32
N LYS A 58 3.33 13.19 9.50
CA LYS A 58 2.36 14.24 9.82
C LYS A 58 0.95 13.72 10.08
N GLN A 59 0.55 12.68 9.37
CA GLN A 59 -0.74 12.02 9.55
C GLN A 59 -0.73 10.97 10.66
N LYS A 60 0.40 10.79 11.35
CA LYS A 60 0.61 9.76 12.40
C LYS A 60 0.31 8.34 11.89
N VAL A 61 0.62 8.09 10.63
CA VAL A 61 0.58 6.77 9.98
C VAL A 61 2.02 6.35 9.74
N ASN A 62 2.36 5.12 10.11
CA ASN A 62 3.69 4.55 9.88
C ASN A 62 3.52 3.24 9.10
N PRO A 63 3.37 3.29 7.77
CA PRO A 63 3.19 2.09 6.96
C PRO A 63 4.52 1.39 6.70
N GLU A 64 4.48 0.08 6.51
CA GLU A 64 5.54 -0.67 5.86
C GLU A 64 5.52 -0.33 4.36
N ILE A 65 6.63 0.20 3.81
CA ILE A 65 6.71 0.60 2.39
C ILE A 65 7.61 -0.38 1.62
N HIS A 66 7.02 -1.04 0.63
CA HIS A 66 7.72 -1.90 -0.31
C HIS A 66 7.90 -1.17 -1.64
N THR A 67 9.14 -0.98 -2.09
CA THR A 67 9.42 -0.20 -3.30
C THR A 67 9.89 -1.10 -4.44
N PHE A 68 9.29 -0.90 -5.61
CA PHE A 68 9.63 -1.55 -6.88
C PHE A 68 10.12 -0.51 -7.88
N TYR A 69 11.10 -0.88 -8.70
CA TYR A 69 11.67 -0.03 -9.75
C TYR A 69 11.50 -0.72 -11.09
N LEU A 70 10.76 -0.09 -12.01
CA LEU A 70 10.48 -0.67 -13.33
C LEU A 70 11.71 -0.64 -14.22
N ASP A 71 12.58 0.36 -14.04
CA ASP A 71 13.81 0.55 -14.82
C ASP A 71 13.54 0.69 -16.32
N CYS A 72 12.58 1.55 -16.65
CA CYS A 72 12.01 1.70 -18.00
C CYS A 72 13.02 2.13 -19.07
N GLU A 73 14.17 2.70 -18.70
CA GLU A 73 15.22 3.05 -19.66
C GLU A 73 15.97 1.82 -20.22
N GLN A 74 15.85 0.66 -19.57
CA GLN A 74 16.53 -0.59 -19.95
C GLN A 74 15.68 -1.50 -20.83
N TYR A 75 14.36 -1.27 -20.89
CA TYR A 75 13.42 -2.21 -21.51
C TYR A 75 12.57 -1.53 -22.58
N LEU A 76 12.12 -2.30 -23.57
CA LEU A 76 11.07 -1.88 -24.49
C LEU A 76 9.69 -2.00 -23.83
N ASP A 77 8.73 -1.22 -24.28
CA ASP A 77 7.36 -1.16 -23.72
C ASP A 77 6.74 -2.53 -23.44
N SER A 78 6.87 -3.48 -24.38
CA SER A 78 6.31 -4.85 -24.21
C SER A 78 6.99 -5.62 -23.10
N ALA A 79 8.30 -5.46 -22.91
CA ALA A 79 9.05 -6.08 -21.83
C ALA A 79 8.75 -5.43 -20.48
N GLU A 80 8.53 -4.12 -20.45
CA GLU A 80 8.09 -3.41 -19.25
C GLU A 80 6.72 -3.88 -18.77
N ILE A 81 5.76 -4.03 -19.68
CA ILE A 81 4.43 -4.52 -19.37
C ILE A 81 4.47 -5.93 -18.81
N ALA A 82 5.28 -6.82 -19.42
CA ALA A 82 5.46 -8.18 -18.90
C ALA A 82 6.15 -8.20 -17.54
N ARG A 83 7.16 -7.35 -17.33
CA ARG A 83 7.84 -7.18 -16.04
C ARG A 83 6.89 -6.66 -14.97
N MET A 84 6.06 -5.68 -15.32
CA MET A 84 5.04 -5.17 -14.42
C MET A 84 4.04 -6.27 -14.00
N TYR A 85 3.61 -7.10 -14.95
CA TYR A 85 2.72 -8.23 -14.63
C TYR A 85 3.34 -9.14 -13.56
N ASN A 86 4.63 -9.50 -13.69
CA ASN A 86 5.36 -10.32 -12.71
C ASN A 86 5.53 -9.57 -11.36
N TYR A 87 5.69 -8.25 -11.38
CA TYR A 87 5.71 -7.46 -10.15
C TYR A 87 4.38 -7.56 -9.41
N ILE A 88 3.25 -7.51 -10.12
CA ILE A 88 1.93 -7.60 -9.48
C ILE A 88 1.71 -8.97 -8.84
N ASP A 89 2.25 -10.06 -9.39
CA ASP A 89 2.24 -11.36 -8.72
C ASP A 89 2.97 -11.30 -7.36
N SER A 90 4.16 -10.68 -7.33
CA SER A 90 4.92 -10.50 -6.08
C SER A 90 4.22 -9.54 -5.11
N ILE A 91 3.62 -8.47 -5.63
CA ILE A 91 2.88 -7.47 -4.84
C ILE A 91 1.65 -8.10 -4.18
N LYS A 92 0.95 -8.98 -4.88
CA LYS A 92 -0.19 -9.72 -4.34
C LYS A 92 0.18 -10.54 -3.09
N GLU A 93 1.37 -11.13 -3.05
CA GLU A 93 1.86 -11.88 -1.88
C GLU A 93 2.15 -10.97 -0.67
N ILE A 94 2.53 -9.72 -0.89
CA ILE A 94 2.71 -8.69 0.16
C ILE A 94 1.37 -8.33 0.80
N LYS A 95 0.27 -8.45 0.07
CA LYS A 95 -1.09 -8.04 0.48
C LYS A 95 -1.12 -6.57 0.92
N PRO A 96 -0.74 -5.63 0.07
CA PRO A 96 -0.72 -4.22 0.43
C PRO A 96 -2.14 -3.66 0.59
N ASP A 97 -2.27 -2.58 1.37
CA ASP A 97 -3.51 -1.81 1.48
C ASP A 97 -3.71 -0.87 0.29
N ILE A 98 -2.61 -0.46 -0.37
CA ILE A 98 -2.62 0.50 -1.47
C ILE A 98 -1.36 0.35 -2.34
N ILE A 99 -1.50 0.61 -3.63
CA ILE A 99 -0.38 0.80 -4.55
C ILE A 99 -0.26 2.28 -4.90
N LEU A 100 0.92 2.85 -4.68
CA LEU A 100 1.32 4.15 -5.19
C LEU A 100 2.17 3.94 -6.43
N VAL A 101 1.86 4.61 -7.51
CA VAL A 101 2.64 4.52 -8.75
C VAL A 101 3.10 5.92 -9.16
N ASN A 102 4.38 6.05 -9.41
CA ASN A 102 5.03 7.33 -9.69
C ASN A 102 5.59 7.35 -11.11
N ASP A 103 5.30 8.43 -11.82
CA ASP A 103 5.65 8.74 -13.21
C ASP A 103 4.82 8.03 -14.29
N ASP A 104 4.90 8.54 -15.51
CA ASP A 104 4.11 8.14 -16.69
C ASP A 104 4.28 6.66 -17.05
N GLN A 105 5.53 6.16 -17.14
CA GLN A 105 5.83 4.81 -17.63
C GLN A 105 5.34 3.73 -16.65
N ALA A 106 5.58 3.89 -15.35
CA ALA A 106 5.09 2.93 -14.36
C ALA A 106 3.56 2.91 -14.33
N CYS A 107 2.91 4.08 -14.42
CA CYS A 107 1.45 4.17 -14.48
C CYS A 107 0.88 3.51 -15.73
N TYR A 108 1.49 3.76 -16.90
CA TYR A 108 1.08 3.14 -18.16
C TYR A 108 1.23 1.61 -18.09
N SER A 109 2.42 1.12 -17.73
CA SER A 109 2.72 -0.31 -17.70
C SER A 109 1.85 -1.06 -16.67
N LEU A 110 1.56 -0.42 -15.51
CA LEU A 110 0.65 -0.95 -14.50
C LEU A 110 -0.75 -1.18 -15.07
N LEU A 111 -1.32 -0.17 -15.71
CA LEU A 111 -2.67 -0.26 -16.24
C LEU A 111 -2.75 -1.14 -17.51
N ALA A 112 -1.69 -1.15 -18.33
CA ALA A 112 -1.61 -1.89 -19.57
C ALA A 112 -1.37 -3.40 -19.37
N CYS A 113 -0.73 -3.81 -18.27
CA CYS A 113 -0.45 -5.22 -18.02
C CYS A 113 -1.72 -6.06 -17.82
N GLY A 114 -2.83 -5.42 -17.42
CA GLY A 114 -4.13 -6.09 -17.35
C GLY A 114 -4.25 -7.16 -16.26
N HIS A 115 -3.38 -7.13 -15.25
CA HIS A 115 -3.40 -8.12 -14.18
C HIS A 115 -4.71 -8.05 -13.37
N PRO A 116 -5.42 -9.17 -13.12
CA PRO A 116 -6.73 -9.16 -12.46
C PRO A 116 -6.73 -8.49 -11.08
N TYR A 117 -5.67 -8.68 -10.28
CA TYR A 117 -5.51 -8.11 -8.94
C TYR A 117 -5.61 -6.57 -8.91
N LEU A 118 -5.28 -5.89 -10.00
CA LEU A 118 -5.37 -4.42 -10.07
C LEU A 118 -6.79 -3.88 -9.93
N LYS A 119 -7.82 -4.71 -10.06
CA LYS A 119 -9.22 -4.34 -9.84
C LYS A 119 -9.65 -4.46 -8.37
N GLU A 120 -8.84 -5.10 -7.55
CA GLU A 120 -9.17 -5.43 -6.16
C GLU A 120 -8.53 -4.47 -5.16
N ILE A 121 -7.48 -3.73 -5.58
CA ILE A 121 -6.67 -2.90 -4.70
C ILE A 121 -6.76 -1.42 -5.07
N PRO A 122 -6.86 -0.49 -4.11
CA PRO A 122 -6.74 0.94 -4.37
C PRO A 122 -5.40 1.30 -4.99
N ILE A 123 -5.43 2.13 -6.03
CA ILE A 123 -4.22 2.60 -6.73
C ILE A 123 -4.24 4.12 -6.81
N VAL A 124 -3.14 4.74 -6.43
CA VAL A 124 -2.94 6.19 -6.56
C VAL A 124 -1.72 6.48 -7.42
N PHE A 125 -1.89 7.32 -8.44
CA PHE A 125 -0.78 7.77 -9.26
C PHE A 125 -0.36 9.20 -8.91
N ALA A 126 0.92 9.49 -9.11
CA ALA A 126 1.51 10.82 -8.97
C ALA A 126 2.57 11.06 -10.05
N GLY A 127 2.81 12.33 -10.41
CA GLY A 127 3.83 12.69 -11.38
C GLY A 127 3.54 12.20 -12.81
N VAL A 128 2.29 12.01 -13.16
CA VAL A 128 1.85 11.56 -14.49
C VAL A 128 1.48 12.75 -15.32
N ASN A 129 2.35 13.11 -16.30
CA ASN A 129 2.13 14.28 -17.17
C ASN A 129 1.15 14.00 -18.30
N TYR A 130 1.09 12.73 -18.76
CA TYR A 130 0.29 12.31 -19.90
C TYR A 130 -0.63 11.13 -19.56
N PRO A 131 -1.68 11.34 -18.74
CA PRO A 131 -2.56 10.26 -18.31
C PRO A 131 -3.26 9.55 -19.48
N ASN A 132 -3.16 8.24 -19.55
CA ASN A 132 -3.90 7.46 -20.53
C ASN A 132 -5.36 7.25 -20.05
N TRP A 133 -6.22 8.20 -20.41
CA TRP A 133 -7.63 8.19 -19.99
C TRP A 133 -8.40 6.94 -20.44
N SER A 134 -8.00 6.32 -21.56
CA SER A 134 -8.62 5.09 -22.06
C SER A 134 -8.33 3.89 -21.16
N LEU A 135 -7.13 3.82 -20.59
CA LEU A 135 -6.76 2.81 -19.61
C LEU A 135 -7.37 3.12 -18.25
N LEU A 136 -7.27 4.34 -17.77
CA LEU A 136 -7.81 4.77 -16.48
C LEU A 136 -9.30 4.44 -16.32
N LYS A 137 -10.10 4.64 -17.38
CA LYS A 137 -11.54 4.31 -17.36
C LYS A 137 -11.85 2.83 -17.11
N LYS A 138 -10.88 1.93 -17.30
CA LYS A 138 -11.06 0.49 -17.06
C LYS A 138 -10.91 0.10 -15.58
N TYR A 139 -10.42 1.03 -14.76
CA TYR A 139 -10.07 0.80 -13.36
C TYR A 139 -10.71 1.86 -12.45
N PRO A 140 -11.94 1.63 -11.94
CA PRO A 140 -12.64 2.60 -11.09
C PRO A 140 -11.98 2.83 -9.73
N ASN A 141 -11.06 1.98 -9.34
CA ASN A 141 -10.28 2.03 -8.10
C ASN A 141 -8.94 2.76 -8.25
N VAL A 142 -8.71 3.41 -9.40
CA VAL A 142 -7.50 4.20 -9.67
C VAL A 142 -7.83 5.69 -9.60
N THR A 143 -7.02 6.44 -8.86
CA THR A 143 -7.10 7.90 -8.74
C THR A 143 -5.71 8.51 -8.68
N GLY A 144 -5.59 9.81 -8.83
CA GLY A 144 -4.31 10.51 -8.69
C GLY A 144 -4.38 11.94 -9.17
N LEU A 145 -3.22 12.58 -9.11
CA LEU A 145 -3.00 13.94 -9.61
C LEU A 145 -2.01 13.85 -10.77
N PRO A 146 -2.33 14.45 -11.91
CA PRO A 146 -1.39 14.64 -13.01
C PRO A 146 -0.30 15.63 -12.62
#